data_3c35d67f3bdafd5348a18006a9eb3568
#
_entry.id   3c35d67f3bdafd5348a18006a9eb3568
#
_cell.length_a   1.000
_cell.length_b   1.000
_cell.length_c   1.000
_cell.angle_alpha   90.00
_cell.angle_beta   90.00
_cell.angle_gamma   90.00
#
_symmetry.space_group_name_H-M   'P 1'
#
loop_
_entity.id
_entity.type
_entity.pdbx_description
1 polymer ?
#
loop_
_entity_poly.entity_id
_entity_poly.type
_entity_poly.pdbx_seq_one_letter_code
_entity_poly.pdbx_strand_id
1 'polypeptide(L)'
;MKKNFTQILIDIQKKSRIRVENVRDIKNLKEEIEASGSVIIGYNTLRRLFGFLPKTVPSSATLNILSKYLGFASYSNYINNKMNYDEWYFQIKMLRLQLNENDLEKNDVIQFNASLENENNTFLLFSLTVHLM
;
A
#
# COMPACT_ATOMS: atom_id res chain seq x y z
N MET A 1 -11.96 -18.04 -0.20
CA MET A 1 -11.55 -16.68 -0.56
C MET A 1 -10.08 -16.71 -0.98
N LYS A 2 -9.81 -16.39 -2.23
CA LYS A 2 -8.41 -16.28 -2.68
C LYS A 2 -7.80 -15.02 -2.08
N LYS A 3 -6.82 -15.18 -1.21
CA LYS A 3 -6.05 -14.03 -0.71
C LYS A 3 -5.17 -13.52 -1.84
N ASN A 4 -5.32 -12.27 -2.16
CA ASN A 4 -4.53 -11.64 -3.22
C ASN A 4 -3.33 -10.94 -2.60
N PHE A 5 -2.14 -11.45 -2.90
CA PHE A 5 -0.87 -10.87 -2.42
C PHE A 5 -0.22 -9.93 -3.43
N THR A 6 -0.90 -9.68 -4.54
CA THR A 6 -0.34 -8.85 -5.63
C THR A 6 -0.01 -7.44 -5.15
N GLN A 7 -0.86 -6.87 -4.30
CA GLN A 7 -0.66 -5.48 -3.87
C GLN A 7 0.62 -5.29 -3.06
N ILE A 8 0.93 -6.21 -2.15
CA ILE A 8 2.16 -6.08 -1.36
C ILE A 8 3.40 -6.22 -2.24
N LEU A 9 3.35 -7.06 -3.27
CA LEU A 9 4.45 -7.20 -4.23
C LEU A 9 4.64 -5.92 -5.06
N ILE A 10 3.57 -5.27 -5.44
CA ILE A 10 3.61 -3.98 -6.13
C ILE A 10 4.24 -2.92 -5.24
N ASP A 11 3.81 -2.84 -3.99
CA ASP A 11 4.31 -1.85 -3.03
C ASP A 11 5.81 -2.04 -2.74
N ILE A 12 6.26 -3.30 -2.66
CA ILE A 12 7.69 -3.62 -2.47
C ILE A 12 8.52 -3.15 -3.66
N GLN A 13 8.05 -3.40 -4.87
CA GLN A 13 8.73 -2.94 -6.07
C GLN A 13 8.80 -1.41 -6.14
N LYS A 14 7.75 -0.74 -5.75
CA LYS A 14 7.73 0.73 -5.70
C LYS A 14 8.74 1.28 -4.69
N LYS A 15 8.80 0.71 -3.49
CA LYS A 15 9.74 1.18 -2.46
C LYS A 15 11.18 0.90 -2.85
N SER A 16 11.46 -0.29 -3.33
CA SER A 16 12.83 -0.70 -3.72
C SER A 16 13.29 -0.05 -5.00
N ARG A 17 12.36 0.43 -5.81
CA ARG A 17 12.59 0.90 -7.18
C ARG A 17 13.16 -0.19 -8.09
N ILE A 18 12.95 -1.45 -7.72
CA ILE A 18 13.34 -2.61 -8.51
C ILE A 18 12.08 -3.24 -9.09
N ARG A 19 11.95 -3.17 -10.41
CA ARG A 19 10.90 -3.88 -11.11
C ARG A 19 11.38 -5.29 -11.42
N VAL A 20 10.64 -6.28 -10.95
CA VAL A 20 11.06 -7.68 -11.08
C VAL A 20 10.60 -8.21 -12.44
N GLU A 21 11.53 -8.40 -13.36
CA GLU A 21 11.30 -8.95 -14.69
C GLU A 21 12.04 -10.27 -14.92
N ASN A 22 13.13 -10.50 -14.19
CA ASN A 22 13.96 -11.70 -14.34
C ASN A 22 14.56 -12.12 -12.99
N VAL A 23 15.28 -13.25 -13.00
CA VAL A 23 15.85 -13.84 -11.79
C VAL A 23 16.92 -12.94 -11.16
N ARG A 24 17.64 -12.16 -11.96
CA ARG A 24 18.64 -11.22 -11.43
C ARG A 24 17.97 -10.15 -10.56
N ASP A 25 16.80 -9.69 -10.96
CA ASP A 25 16.04 -8.70 -10.20
C ASP A 25 15.63 -9.24 -8.84
N ILE A 26 15.35 -10.55 -8.75
CA ILE A 26 15.04 -11.22 -7.47
C ILE A 26 16.26 -11.14 -6.54
N LYS A 27 17.44 -11.36 -7.03
CA LYS A 27 18.68 -11.26 -6.24
C LYS A 27 18.87 -9.84 -5.73
N ASN A 28 18.68 -8.86 -6.60
CA ASN A 28 18.83 -7.45 -6.24
C ASN A 28 17.78 -7.04 -5.20
N LEU A 29 16.54 -7.50 -5.36
CA LEU A 29 15.47 -7.23 -4.40
C LEU A 29 15.76 -7.86 -3.03
N LYS A 30 16.26 -9.09 -3.01
CA LYS A 30 16.67 -9.75 -1.77
C LYS A 30 17.72 -8.93 -1.03
N GLU A 31 18.74 -8.49 -1.73
CA GLU A 31 19.82 -7.68 -1.16
C GLU A 31 19.28 -6.35 -0.60
N GLU A 32 18.36 -5.71 -1.31
CA GLU A 32 17.74 -4.46 -0.87
C GLU A 32 16.91 -4.66 0.39
N ILE A 33 16.10 -5.70 0.45
CA ILE A 33 15.26 -6.00 1.61
C ILE A 33 16.12 -6.29 2.84
N GLU A 34 17.17 -7.09 2.68
CA GLU A 34 18.06 -7.46 3.78
C GLU A 34 18.92 -6.28 4.24
N ALA A 35 19.31 -5.39 3.33
CA ALA A 35 20.09 -4.20 3.66
C ALA A 35 19.30 -3.16 4.45
N SER A 36 17.97 -3.12 4.29
CA SER A 36 17.11 -2.13 4.94
C SER A 36 16.86 -2.41 6.42
N GLY A 37 17.19 -3.61 6.91
CA GLY A 37 16.92 -3.98 8.30
C GLY A 37 17.53 -5.31 8.68
N SER A 38 17.19 -5.81 9.87
CA SER A 38 17.70 -7.08 10.41
C SER A 38 16.85 -8.27 9.97
N VAL A 39 16.37 -8.26 8.73
CA VAL A 39 15.50 -9.32 8.23
C VAL A 39 16.20 -10.12 7.14
N ILE A 40 15.94 -11.42 7.12
CA ILE A 40 16.47 -12.34 6.12
C ILE A 40 15.27 -12.94 5.40
N ILE A 41 15.30 -12.90 4.07
CA ILE A 41 14.27 -13.52 3.25
C ILE A 41 14.91 -14.50 2.27
N GLY A 42 14.31 -15.70 2.15
CA GLY A 42 14.87 -16.73 1.28
C GLY A 42 14.76 -16.35 -0.20
N TYR A 43 15.82 -16.64 -0.94
CA TYR A 43 15.87 -16.42 -2.38
C TYR A 43 14.73 -17.17 -3.10
N ASN A 44 14.54 -18.45 -2.75
CA ASN A 44 13.47 -19.26 -3.35
C ASN A 44 12.08 -18.78 -2.95
N THR A 45 11.96 -18.23 -1.75
CA THR A 45 10.69 -17.62 -1.31
C THR A 45 10.29 -16.47 -2.22
N LEU A 46 11.22 -15.57 -2.54
CA LEU A 46 10.98 -14.48 -3.47
C LEU A 46 10.68 -15.00 -4.88
N ARG A 47 11.41 -16.01 -5.33
CA ARG A 47 11.14 -16.62 -6.65
C ARG A 47 9.73 -17.18 -6.75
N ARG A 48 9.23 -17.80 -5.69
CA ARG A 48 7.85 -18.29 -5.65
C ARG A 48 6.84 -17.16 -5.67
N LEU A 49 7.09 -16.10 -4.90
CA LEU A 49 6.18 -14.95 -4.84
C LEU A 49 6.02 -14.29 -6.20
N PHE A 50 7.10 -14.16 -6.96
CA PHE A 50 7.07 -13.51 -8.27
C PHE A 50 6.84 -14.47 -9.45
N GLY A 51 6.58 -15.75 -9.17
CA GLY A 51 6.18 -16.69 -10.19
C GLY A 51 7.30 -17.39 -10.96
N PHE A 52 8.56 -17.24 -10.55
CA PHE A 52 9.70 -17.95 -11.15
C PHE A 52 9.83 -19.40 -10.67
N LEU A 53 9.13 -19.74 -9.61
CA LEU A 53 8.93 -21.10 -9.12
C LEU A 53 7.44 -21.30 -8.90
N PRO A 54 6.94 -22.54 -8.80
CA PRO A 54 5.52 -22.78 -8.54
C PRO A 54 5.04 -22.01 -7.33
N LYS A 55 3.95 -21.26 -7.49
CA LYS A 55 3.42 -20.41 -6.44
C LYS A 55 2.82 -21.25 -5.32
N THR A 56 3.15 -20.89 -4.09
CA THR A 56 2.54 -21.42 -2.88
C THR A 56 2.00 -20.26 -2.07
N VAL A 57 1.10 -20.53 -1.12
CA VAL A 57 0.61 -19.50 -0.22
C VAL A 57 1.77 -19.06 0.68
N PRO A 58 2.11 -17.74 0.70
CA PRO A 58 3.19 -17.28 1.58
C PRO A 58 2.87 -17.53 3.05
N SER A 59 3.89 -17.86 3.83
CA SER A 59 3.73 -18.00 5.28
C SER A 59 3.52 -16.65 5.95
N SER A 60 2.95 -16.67 7.15
CA SER A 60 2.80 -15.46 7.97
C SER A 60 4.14 -14.79 8.23
N ALA A 61 5.19 -15.58 8.46
CA ALA A 61 6.55 -15.05 8.67
C ALA A 61 7.04 -14.27 7.44
N THR A 62 6.85 -14.82 6.25
CA THR A 62 7.23 -14.15 5.00
C THR A 62 6.46 -12.84 4.83
N LEU A 63 5.15 -12.87 5.02
CA LEU A 63 4.31 -11.68 4.89
C LEU A 63 4.68 -10.59 5.90
N ASN A 64 5.04 -10.99 7.12
CA ASN A 64 5.51 -10.05 8.14
C ASN A 64 6.84 -9.41 7.76
N ILE A 65 7.78 -10.18 7.19
CA ILE A 65 9.07 -9.66 6.72
C ILE A 65 8.84 -8.60 5.64
N LEU A 66 8.00 -8.90 4.66
CA LEU A 66 7.69 -7.96 3.59
C LEU A 66 7.01 -6.70 4.12
N SER A 67 6.12 -6.85 5.08
CA SER A 67 5.42 -5.72 5.69
C SER A 67 6.36 -4.85 6.51
N LYS A 68 7.31 -5.44 7.22
CA LYS A 68 8.34 -4.69 7.94
C LYS A 68 9.23 -3.90 6.99
N TYR A 69 9.59 -4.48 5.86
CA TYR A 69 10.32 -3.74 4.83
C TYR A 69 9.56 -2.49 4.38
N LEU A 70 8.23 -2.58 4.26
CA LEU A 70 7.38 -1.45 3.90
C LEU A 70 7.17 -0.45 5.03
N GLY A 71 7.64 -0.74 6.24
CA GLY A 71 7.53 0.14 7.39
C GLY A 71 6.37 -0.19 8.34
N PHE A 72 5.74 -1.35 8.17
CA PHE A 72 4.64 -1.79 9.03
C PHE A 72 5.14 -2.81 10.06
N ALA A 73 4.51 -2.84 11.23
CA ALA A 73 4.90 -3.77 12.29
C ALA A 73 4.59 -5.22 11.94
N SER A 74 3.54 -5.47 11.16
CA SER A 74 3.10 -6.79 10.76
C SER A 74 2.29 -6.73 9.47
N TYR A 75 1.99 -7.90 8.90
CA TYR A 75 1.11 -7.99 7.74
C TYR A 75 -0.31 -7.54 8.07
N SER A 76 -0.79 -7.82 9.29
CA SER A 76 -2.09 -7.33 9.75
C SER A 76 -2.16 -5.81 9.75
N ASN A 77 -1.11 -5.16 10.23
CA ASN A 77 -1.01 -3.69 10.19
C ASN A 77 -0.99 -3.16 8.76
N TYR A 78 -0.25 -3.82 7.87
CA TYR A 78 -0.22 -3.44 6.46
C TYR A 78 -1.62 -3.48 5.84
N ILE A 79 -2.34 -4.58 6.04
CA ILE A 79 -3.69 -4.75 5.49
C ILE A 79 -4.65 -3.70 6.07
N ASN A 80 -4.62 -3.49 7.38
CA ASN A 80 -5.53 -2.56 8.05
C ASN A 80 -5.31 -1.13 7.57
N ASN A 81 -4.06 -0.71 7.44
CA ASN A 81 -3.73 0.62 6.92
C ASN A 81 -4.17 0.76 5.46
N LYS A 82 -3.97 -0.27 4.65
CA LYS A 82 -4.37 -0.26 3.25
C LYS A 82 -5.88 -0.16 3.10
N MET A 83 -6.62 -0.94 3.88
CA MET A 83 -8.08 -0.91 3.87
C MET A 83 -8.62 0.44 4.32
N ASN A 84 -8.07 1.01 5.39
CA ASN A 84 -8.49 2.32 5.88
C ASN A 84 -8.26 3.42 4.84
N TYR A 85 -7.11 3.37 4.16
CA TYR A 85 -6.81 4.32 3.09
C TYR A 85 -7.79 4.17 1.92
N ASP A 86 -8.06 2.94 1.50
CA ASP A 86 -8.95 2.68 0.38
C ASP A 86 -10.39 3.11 0.72
N GLU A 87 -10.84 2.88 1.95
CA GLU A 87 -12.14 3.31 2.43
C GLU A 87 -12.25 4.83 2.45
N TRP A 88 -11.23 5.50 2.97
CA TRP A 88 -11.19 6.96 3.00
C TRP A 88 -11.25 7.54 1.59
N TYR A 89 -10.45 6.98 0.68
CA TYR A 89 -10.44 7.41 -0.72
C TYR A 89 -11.81 7.21 -1.37
N PHE A 90 -12.44 6.08 -1.09
CA PHE A 90 -13.78 5.78 -1.59
C PHE A 90 -14.80 6.80 -1.08
N GLN A 91 -14.75 7.15 0.19
CA GLN A 91 -15.65 8.15 0.78
C GLN A 91 -15.48 9.52 0.13
N ILE A 92 -14.25 9.94 -0.09
CA ILE A 92 -13.95 11.19 -0.79
C ILE A 92 -14.51 11.17 -2.22
N LYS A 93 -14.32 10.05 -2.91
CA LYS A 93 -14.83 9.89 -4.27
C LYS A 93 -16.35 9.95 -4.31
N MET A 94 -17.03 9.31 -3.36
CA MET A 94 -18.49 9.34 -3.28
C MET A 94 -19.00 10.73 -2.96
N LEU A 95 -18.35 11.45 -2.06
CA LEU A 95 -18.69 12.82 -1.75
C LEU A 95 -18.57 13.71 -2.99
N ARG A 96 -17.49 13.51 -3.77
CA ARG A 96 -17.27 14.25 -5.01
C ARG A 96 -18.40 14.01 -6.04
N LEU A 97 -18.93 12.79 -6.10
CA LEU A 97 -20.04 12.46 -6.99
C LEU A 97 -21.37 13.06 -6.52
N GLN A 98 -21.52 13.30 -5.22
CA GLN A 98 -22.71 13.95 -4.65
C GLN A 98 -22.70 15.44 -4.88
N LEU A 99 -21.53 16.05 -5.08
CA LEU A 99 -21.43 17.46 -5.41
C LEU A 99 -21.69 17.65 -6.90
N ASN A 100 -22.86 18.15 -7.19
CA ASN A 100 -23.24 18.46 -8.56
C ASN A 100 -22.64 19.80 -8.98
N GLU A 101 -22.12 19.89 -10.20
CA GLU A 101 -21.58 21.14 -10.74
C GLU A 101 -22.58 22.29 -10.68
N ASN A 102 -23.87 21.98 -10.77
CA ASN A 102 -24.94 22.99 -10.70
C ASN A 102 -25.18 23.56 -9.30
N ASP A 103 -24.68 22.86 -8.26
CA ASP A 103 -24.81 23.31 -6.88
C ASP A 103 -23.68 24.25 -6.46
N LEU A 104 -22.70 24.43 -7.32
CA LEU A 104 -21.51 25.23 -7.05
C LEU A 104 -21.43 26.40 -8.04
N GLU A 105 -21.30 27.60 -7.50
CA GLU A 105 -21.07 28.76 -8.32
C GLU A 105 -19.62 28.86 -8.75
N LYS A 106 -19.40 29.55 -9.85
CA LYS A 106 -18.03 29.82 -10.34
C LYS A 106 -17.24 30.60 -9.28
N ASN A 107 -16.04 30.12 -8.98
CA ASN A 107 -15.12 30.63 -7.96
C ASN A 107 -15.45 30.25 -6.52
N ASP A 108 -16.41 29.34 -6.31
CA ASP A 108 -16.62 28.78 -4.98
C ASP A 108 -15.40 27.97 -4.54
N VAL A 109 -15.13 28.06 -3.25
CA VAL A 109 -14.05 27.29 -2.62
C VAL A 109 -14.68 26.31 -1.65
N ILE A 110 -14.42 25.01 -1.87
CA ILE A 110 -14.88 23.95 -0.99
C ILE A 110 -13.70 23.40 -0.25
N GLN A 111 -13.81 23.38 1.07
CA GLN A 111 -12.75 22.83 1.93
C GLN A 111 -13.29 21.61 2.67
N PHE A 112 -12.56 20.51 2.52
CA PHE A 112 -12.86 19.26 3.23
C PHE A 112 -11.76 18.99 4.24
N ASN A 113 -12.17 18.62 5.44
CA ASN A 113 -11.25 18.15 6.48
C ASN A 113 -11.60 16.70 6.78
N ALA A 114 -10.64 15.83 6.64
CA ALA A 114 -10.81 14.41 6.92
C ALA A 114 -9.71 13.94 7.85
N SER A 115 -10.05 13.11 8.82
CA SER A 115 -9.09 12.51 9.74
C SER A 115 -9.20 11.00 9.67
N LEU A 116 -8.04 10.33 9.69
CA LEU A 116 -7.94 8.89 9.77
C LEU A 116 -7.29 8.53 11.09
N GLU A 117 -7.95 7.65 11.83
CA GLU A 117 -7.41 7.07 13.04
C GLU A 117 -6.90 5.67 12.69
N ASN A 118 -5.64 5.39 13.04
CA ASN A 118 -5.07 4.06 12.83
C ASN A 118 -4.98 3.31 14.17
N GLU A 119 -4.53 2.03 14.11
CA GLU A 119 -4.43 1.17 15.29
C GLU A 119 -3.52 1.72 16.40
N ASN A 120 -2.62 2.62 16.05
CA ASN A 120 -1.69 3.23 17.00
C ASN A 120 -2.20 4.57 17.53
N ASN A 121 -3.47 4.88 17.31
CA ASN A 121 -4.09 6.15 17.66
C ASN A 121 -3.39 7.36 17.01
N THR A 122 -2.81 7.14 15.85
CA THR A 122 -2.21 8.20 15.06
C THR A 122 -3.26 8.77 14.12
N PHE A 123 -3.44 10.07 14.16
CA PHE A 123 -4.38 10.76 13.29
C PHE A 123 -3.66 11.33 12.10
N LEU A 124 -4.15 11.02 10.91
CA LEU A 124 -3.76 11.72 9.69
C LEU A 124 -4.86 12.71 9.35
N LEU A 125 -4.52 13.98 9.42
CA LEU A 125 -5.46 15.05 9.11
C LEU A 125 -5.18 15.58 7.72
N PHE A 126 -6.19 15.51 6.86
CA PHE A 126 -6.11 16.03 5.50
C PHE A 126 -7.05 17.22 5.34
N SER A 127 -6.57 18.23 4.66
CA SER A 127 -7.39 19.35 4.24
C SER A 127 -7.32 19.45 2.72
N LEU A 128 -8.46 19.35 2.09
CA LEU A 128 -8.56 19.46 0.63
C LEU A 128 -9.38 20.71 0.30
N THR A 129 -8.76 21.61 -0.46
CA THR A 129 -9.44 22.80 -0.96
C THR A 129 -9.62 22.67 -2.46
N VAL A 130 -10.86 22.80 -2.92
CA VAL A 130 -11.17 22.71 -4.34
C VAL A 130 -11.66 24.08 -4.81
N HIS A 131 -10.95 24.61 -5.82
CA HIS A 131 -11.35 25.84 -6.49
C HIS A 131 -12.04 25.49 -7.79
N LEU A 132 -13.25 25.99 -7.95
CA LEU A 132 -14.01 25.84 -9.19
C LEU A 132 -13.91 27.13 -9.99
N MET A 133 -13.39 26.99 -11.20
CA MET A 133 -13.30 28.12 -12.12
C MET A 133 -14.25 27.96 -13.30
#